data_f0e04137fd63457d2768556cd2823a38
#
_entry.id   f0e04137fd63457d2768556cd2823a38
#
_cell.length_a   1.000
_cell.length_b   1.000
_cell.length_c   1.000
_cell.angle_alpha   90.00
_cell.angle_beta   90.00
_cell.angle_gamma   90.00
#
_symmetry.space_group_name_H-M   'P 1'
#
loop_
_entity.id
_entity.type
_entity.pdbx_description
1 polymer ?
#
loop_
_entity_poly.entity_id
_entity_poly.type
_entity_poly.pdbx_seq_one_letter_code
_entity_poly.pdbx_strand_id
1 'polypeptide(L)'
;MKTYAEKITRLFGEIEEKEAEKMSAVADRVAAAIRNDALIHVFGCGHSHIPALDTFYRAGGLANVSAMLDTDLMLHNGAAKSSRMEKLSGIGGEIFRRYRAEKKDLLFVFSLSGKNRVPVEVADAARAAGVFTVGVSSSDYYPKGGILHEHVDLPLDCHVPYGDAVMEIGEAKMGGLSTMAFCFILNSVLMEGARRAAAAGAALPVYKSGNVEG
;
A
#
# COMPACT_ATOMS: atom_id res chain seq x y z
N MET A 1 25.06 -19.24 -3.20
CA MET A 1 24.53 -17.90 -3.51
C MET A 1 23.03 -17.92 -3.28
N LYS A 2 22.50 -17.01 -2.45
CA LYS A 2 21.04 -17.00 -2.23
C LYS A 2 20.34 -16.51 -3.49
N THR A 3 19.28 -17.20 -3.89
CA THR A 3 18.47 -16.85 -5.05
C THR A 3 17.57 -15.64 -4.76
N TYR A 4 17.00 -15.02 -5.78
CA TYR A 4 16.04 -13.93 -5.60
C TYR A 4 14.79 -14.43 -4.83
N ALA A 5 14.34 -15.66 -5.10
CA ALA A 5 13.22 -16.28 -4.37
C ALA A 5 13.51 -16.42 -2.88
N GLU A 6 14.72 -16.85 -2.49
CA GLU A 6 15.10 -16.92 -1.07
C GLU A 6 15.10 -15.55 -0.38
N LYS A 7 15.49 -14.49 -1.11
CA LYS A 7 15.42 -13.12 -0.58
C LYS A 7 13.97 -12.68 -0.33
N ILE A 8 13.07 -12.98 -1.26
CA ILE A 8 11.63 -12.67 -1.12
C ILE A 8 11.03 -13.44 0.05
N THR A 9 11.26 -14.77 0.11
CA THR A 9 10.70 -15.61 1.18
C THR A 9 11.17 -15.15 2.56
N ARG A 10 12.45 -14.79 2.68
CA ARG A 10 12.99 -14.27 3.93
C ARG A 10 12.33 -12.95 4.32
N LEU A 11 12.16 -12.04 3.36
CA LEU A 11 11.54 -10.74 3.63
C LEU A 11 10.09 -10.91 4.09
N PHE A 12 9.33 -11.80 3.46
CA PHE A 12 7.94 -12.08 3.87
C PHE A 12 7.87 -12.62 5.29
N GLY A 13 8.74 -13.58 5.65
CA GLY A 13 8.82 -14.08 7.03
C GLY A 13 9.21 -13.01 8.04
N GLU A 14 10.11 -12.10 7.67
CA GLU A 14 10.50 -10.97 8.51
C GLU A 14 9.36 -9.98 8.74
N ILE A 15 8.58 -9.67 7.70
CA ILE A 15 7.39 -8.82 7.81
C ILE A 15 6.33 -9.49 8.69
N GLU A 16 6.04 -10.78 8.46
CA GLU A 16 5.07 -11.52 9.28
C GLU A 16 5.46 -11.56 10.75
N GLU A 17 6.73 -11.75 11.07
CA GLU A 17 7.22 -11.81 12.44
C GLU A 17 7.19 -10.44 13.13
N LYS A 18 7.74 -9.41 12.47
CA LYS A 18 7.97 -8.11 13.10
C LYS A 18 6.76 -7.19 13.09
N GLU A 19 5.89 -7.30 12.09
CA GLU A 19 4.72 -6.44 11.92
C GLU A 19 3.40 -7.14 12.27
N ALA A 20 3.44 -8.37 12.80
CA ALA A 20 2.27 -9.21 13.11
C ALA A 20 1.17 -8.44 13.89
N GLU A 21 1.53 -7.76 14.96
CA GLU A 21 0.59 -7.03 15.81
C GLU A 21 -0.07 -5.87 15.07
N LYS A 22 0.74 -5.08 14.35
CA LYS A 22 0.22 -3.95 13.57
C LYS A 22 -0.61 -4.42 12.38
N MET A 23 -0.18 -5.45 11.66
CA MET A 23 -0.96 -6.05 10.57
C MET A 23 -2.29 -6.61 11.08
N SER A 24 -2.31 -7.20 12.27
CA SER A 24 -3.54 -7.63 12.94
C SER A 24 -4.48 -6.45 13.22
N ALA A 25 -3.97 -5.34 13.73
CA ALA A 25 -4.75 -4.13 13.96
C ALA A 25 -5.30 -3.53 12.66
N VAL A 26 -4.51 -3.55 11.58
CA VAL A 26 -4.97 -3.13 10.24
C VAL A 26 -6.06 -4.06 9.72
N ALA A 27 -5.94 -5.38 9.91
CA ALA A 27 -6.97 -6.33 9.52
C ALA A 27 -8.31 -6.08 10.23
N ASP A 28 -8.29 -5.63 11.49
CA ASP A 28 -9.51 -5.20 12.19
C ASP A 28 -10.15 -3.97 11.54
N ARG A 29 -9.35 -3.01 11.06
CA ARG A 29 -9.84 -1.85 10.30
C ARG A 29 -10.45 -2.27 8.96
N VAL A 30 -9.83 -3.20 8.25
CA VAL A 30 -10.37 -3.78 7.02
C VAL A 30 -11.71 -4.49 7.30
N ALA A 31 -11.78 -5.31 8.35
CA ALA A 31 -13.03 -5.97 8.74
C ALA A 31 -14.13 -4.97 9.10
N ALA A 32 -13.79 -3.88 9.77
CA ALA A 32 -14.72 -2.80 10.07
C ALA A 32 -15.19 -2.08 8.79
N ALA A 33 -14.29 -1.81 7.84
CA ALA A 33 -14.64 -1.19 6.56
C ALA A 33 -15.64 -2.06 5.78
N ILE A 34 -15.40 -3.37 5.71
CA ILE A 34 -16.34 -4.33 5.05
C ILE A 34 -17.72 -4.29 5.72
N ARG A 35 -17.78 -4.35 7.06
CA ARG A 35 -19.04 -4.36 7.79
C ARG A 35 -19.83 -3.06 7.73
N ASN A 36 -19.17 -1.95 7.50
CA ASN A 36 -19.77 -0.60 7.46
C ASN A 36 -19.98 -0.08 6.04
N ASP A 37 -19.85 -0.94 5.03
CA ASP A 37 -19.96 -0.56 3.61
C ASP A 37 -19.07 0.67 3.31
N ALA A 38 -17.82 0.59 3.74
CA ALA A 38 -16.81 1.62 3.57
C ALA A 38 -15.83 1.24 2.48
N LEU A 39 -15.21 2.23 1.85
CA LEU A 39 -14.17 2.03 0.85
C LEU A 39 -12.80 1.84 1.50
N ILE A 40 -11.98 1.03 0.85
CA ILE A 40 -10.56 0.84 1.16
C ILE A 40 -9.76 1.48 0.03
N HIS A 41 -9.32 2.71 0.25
CA HIS A 41 -8.51 3.45 -0.72
C HIS A 41 -7.06 2.99 -0.67
N VAL A 42 -6.43 2.88 -1.84
CA VAL A 42 -5.02 2.50 -1.96
C VAL A 42 -4.30 3.49 -2.87
N PHE A 43 -3.24 4.10 -2.36
CA PHE A 43 -2.46 5.13 -3.04
C PHE A 43 -0.96 4.84 -3.04
N GLY A 44 -0.26 5.23 -4.09
CA GLY A 44 1.18 5.27 -4.21
C GLY A 44 1.65 5.98 -5.48
N CYS A 45 2.92 6.37 -5.52
CA CYS A 45 3.56 6.99 -6.69
C CYS A 45 4.56 6.02 -7.32
N GLY A 46 4.82 6.14 -8.62
CA GLY A 46 5.77 5.28 -9.33
C GLY A 46 5.42 3.80 -9.17
N HIS A 47 6.38 2.94 -8.87
CA HIS A 47 6.10 1.52 -8.60
C HIS A 47 5.24 1.28 -7.35
N SER A 48 5.21 2.23 -6.41
CA SER A 48 4.39 2.11 -5.19
C SER A 48 2.88 2.14 -5.44
N HIS A 49 2.40 2.47 -6.68
CA HIS A 49 0.98 2.36 -7.03
C HIS A 49 0.55 0.94 -7.42
N ILE A 50 1.51 0.02 -7.65
CA ILE A 50 1.20 -1.35 -8.10
C ILE A 50 0.26 -2.11 -7.15
N PRO A 51 0.36 -2.01 -5.81
CA PRO A 51 -0.62 -2.61 -4.91
C PRO A 51 -2.06 -2.16 -5.17
N ALA A 52 -2.26 -0.89 -5.57
CA ALA A 52 -3.58 -0.40 -5.94
C ALA A 52 -4.10 -1.07 -7.21
N LEU A 53 -3.24 -1.24 -8.23
CA LEU A 53 -3.59 -1.97 -9.45
C LEU A 53 -3.84 -3.45 -9.19
N ASP A 54 -3.01 -4.08 -8.33
CA ASP A 54 -3.11 -5.50 -8.01
C ASP A 54 -4.44 -5.85 -7.33
N THR A 55 -4.96 -4.99 -6.48
CA THR A 55 -6.15 -5.27 -5.66
C THR A 55 -7.45 -4.71 -6.26
N PHE A 56 -7.38 -3.74 -7.16
CA PHE A 56 -8.54 -3.13 -7.78
C PHE A 56 -9.15 -4.01 -8.88
N TYR A 57 -10.49 -4.19 -8.83
CA TYR A 57 -11.28 -4.90 -9.84
C TYR A 57 -10.69 -6.27 -10.24
N ARG A 58 -10.24 -7.02 -9.26
CA ARG A 58 -9.56 -8.30 -9.43
C ARG A 58 -10.50 -9.46 -9.09
N ALA A 59 -10.50 -10.52 -9.88
CA ALA A 59 -11.17 -11.78 -9.53
C ALA A 59 -10.65 -12.32 -8.19
N GLY A 60 -11.55 -12.58 -7.24
CA GLY A 60 -11.24 -12.96 -5.87
C GLY A 60 -10.83 -11.79 -4.96
N GLY A 61 -10.79 -10.55 -5.48
CA GLY A 61 -10.52 -9.35 -4.71
C GLY A 61 -11.79 -8.70 -4.15
N LEU A 62 -11.61 -7.87 -3.13
CA LEU A 62 -12.69 -7.11 -2.51
C LEU A 62 -13.18 -5.99 -3.45
N ALA A 63 -14.50 -5.91 -3.66
CA ALA A 63 -15.10 -4.93 -4.56
C ALA A 63 -15.13 -3.51 -3.96
N ASN A 64 -14.96 -3.36 -2.65
CA ASN A 64 -14.87 -2.08 -1.97
C ASN A 64 -13.44 -1.50 -1.93
N VAL A 65 -12.50 -2.06 -2.69
CA VAL A 65 -11.17 -1.45 -2.90
C VAL A 65 -11.27 -0.35 -3.96
N SER A 66 -10.80 0.83 -3.61
CA SER A 66 -10.72 2.03 -4.47
C SER A 66 -9.26 2.36 -4.77
N ALA A 67 -8.83 2.16 -6.01
CA ALA A 67 -7.49 2.52 -6.45
C ALA A 67 -7.41 4.03 -6.71
N MET A 68 -6.61 4.74 -5.91
CA MET A 68 -6.34 6.17 -6.09
C MET A 68 -5.22 6.33 -7.11
N LEU A 69 -5.59 6.38 -8.39
CA LEU A 69 -4.67 6.43 -9.51
C LEU A 69 -4.60 7.83 -10.10
N ASP A 70 -3.40 8.37 -10.23
CA ASP A 70 -3.12 9.59 -10.93
C ASP A 70 -2.09 9.35 -12.04
N THR A 71 -2.47 9.62 -13.30
CA THR A 71 -1.62 9.29 -14.46
C THR A 71 -0.29 10.03 -14.47
N ASP A 72 -0.22 11.21 -13.85
CA ASP A 72 1.01 11.98 -13.77
C ASP A 72 2.02 11.39 -12.79
N LEU A 73 1.55 10.56 -11.87
CA LEU A 73 2.37 9.82 -10.90
C LEU A 73 2.70 8.39 -11.33
N MET A 74 2.20 7.94 -12.49
CA MET A 74 2.43 6.61 -13.05
C MET A 74 3.59 6.60 -14.03
N LEU A 75 4.42 5.54 -13.96
CA LEU A 75 5.64 5.41 -14.77
C LEU A 75 5.35 5.26 -16.27
N HIS A 76 4.28 4.56 -16.63
CA HIS A 76 3.90 4.32 -18.02
C HIS A 76 3.41 5.57 -18.77
N ASN A 77 3.09 6.63 -18.03
CA ASN A 77 2.79 7.95 -18.61
C ASN A 77 4.00 8.91 -18.55
N GLY A 78 5.21 8.37 -18.47
CA GLY A 78 6.47 9.10 -18.46
C GLY A 78 7.23 8.96 -17.12
N ALA A 79 8.18 8.03 -17.04
CA ALA A 79 8.90 7.71 -15.81
C ALA A 79 9.62 8.93 -15.21
N ALA A 80 10.35 9.70 -16.01
CA ALA A 80 11.04 10.90 -15.55
C ALA A 80 10.06 12.01 -15.10
N LYS A 81 8.86 12.10 -15.73
CA LYS A 81 7.80 13.00 -15.30
C LYS A 81 7.28 12.57 -13.93
N SER A 82 6.90 11.31 -13.75
CA SER A 82 6.42 10.75 -12.48
C SER A 82 7.38 11.05 -11.33
N SER A 83 8.68 10.81 -11.53
CA SER A 83 9.71 11.08 -10.50
C SER A 83 9.87 12.57 -10.14
N ARG A 84 9.50 13.48 -11.02
CA ARG A 84 9.46 14.92 -10.71
C ARG A 84 8.15 15.30 -10.02
N MET A 85 7.03 14.80 -10.53
CA MET A 85 5.68 15.12 -10.04
C MET A 85 5.51 14.71 -8.56
N GLU A 86 5.98 13.53 -8.15
CA GLU A 86 5.85 13.04 -6.77
C GLU A 86 6.56 13.91 -5.72
N LYS A 87 7.46 14.82 -6.16
CA LYS A 87 8.21 15.74 -5.29
C LYS A 87 7.57 17.11 -5.18
N LEU A 88 6.60 17.42 -6.03
CA LEU A 88 5.93 18.72 -6.02
C LEU A 88 5.01 18.84 -4.80
N SER A 89 4.97 20.05 -4.22
CA SER A 89 4.06 20.37 -3.13
C SER A 89 2.70 20.83 -3.67
N GLY A 90 1.65 20.56 -2.89
CA GLY A 90 0.29 21.09 -3.10
C GLY A 90 -0.62 20.20 -3.95
N ILE A 91 -0.10 19.14 -4.58
CA ILE A 91 -0.94 18.28 -5.44
C ILE A 91 -1.52 17.08 -4.71
N GLY A 92 -0.90 16.61 -3.62
CA GLY A 92 -1.38 15.44 -2.86
C GLY A 92 -2.78 15.66 -2.27
N GLY A 93 -3.03 16.83 -1.71
CA GLY A 93 -4.35 17.19 -1.20
C GLY A 93 -5.44 17.25 -2.29
N GLU A 94 -5.11 17.71 -3.50
CA GLU A 94 -6.06 17.72 -4.63
C GLU A 94 -6.37 16.28 -5.09
N ILE A 95 -5.35 15.43 -5.16
CA ILE A 95 -5.55 14.02 -5.50
C ILE A 95 -6.49 13.38 -4.49
N PHE A 96 -6.25 13.55 -3.18
CA PHE A 96 -7.12 13.00 -2.15
C PHE A 96 -8.57 13.49 -2.29
N ARG A 97 -8.79 14.81 -2.44
CA ARG A 97 -10.14 15.39 -2.55
C ARG A 97 -10.95 14.84 -3.73
N ARG A 98 -10.29 14.47 -4.83
CA ARG A 98 -10.96 13.89 -6.01
C ARG A 98 -11.69 12.59 -5.70
N TYR A 99 -11.20 11.80 -4.74
CA TYR A 99 -11.77 10.51 -4.37
C TYR A 99 -12.91 10.58 -3.34
N ARG A 100 -13.18 11.77 -2.77
CA ARG A 100 -14.30 12.01 -1.85
C ARG A 100 -14.38 10.99 -0.70
N ALA A 101 -13.23 10.59 -0.16
CA ALA A 101 -13.18 9.63 0.93
C ALA A 101 -13.94 10.14 2.16
N GLU A 102 -14.66 9.25 2.82
CA GLU A 102 -15.47 9.52 4.01
C GLU A 102 -14.75 9.06 5.30
N LYS A 103 -15.17 9.57 6.46
CA LYS A 103 -14.57 9.18 7.77
C LYS A 103 -14.61 7.69 8.07
N LYS A 104 -15.57 6.97 7.49
CA LYS A 104 -15.70 5.50 7.66
C LYS A 104 -14.70 4.72 6.83
N ASP A 105 -14.09 5.37 5.82
CA ASP A 105 -13.17 4.73 4.89
C ASP A 105 -11.78 4.51 5.50
N LEU A 106 -11.00 3.67 4.85
CA LEU A 106 -9.63 3.33 5.18
C LEU A 106 -8.72 3.74 4.02
N LEU A 107 -7.58 4.36 4.30
CA LEU A 107 -6.59 4.67 3.28
C LEU A 107 -5.25 4.00 3.56
N PHE A 108 -4.74 3.30 2.55
CA PHE A 108 -3.35 2.84 2.49
C PHE A 108 -2.51 3.78 1.63
N VAL A 109 -1.36 4.23 2.16
CA VAL A 109 -0.37 5.03 1.44
C VAL A 109 0.94 4.26 1.36
N PHE A 110 1.34 3.90 0.14
CA PHE A 110 2.59 3.17 -0.11
C PHE A 110 3.68 4.12 -0.63
N SER A 111 4.82 4.15 0.04
CA SER A 111 6.00 4.90 -0.39
C SER A 111 7.26 4.30 0.23
N LEU A 112 8.09 3.61 -0.55
CA LEU A 112 9.28 2.93 -0.01
C LEU A 112 10.15 3.87 0.81
N SER A 113 10.50 5.03 0.27
CA SER A 113 11.34 5.99 0.97
C SER A 113 10.59 6.84 2.00
N GLY A 114 9.28 6.99 1.84
CA GLY A 114 8.48 7.88 2.68
C GLY A 114 8.87 9.37 2.64
N LYS A 115 9.67 9.79 1.61
CA LYS A 115 10.26 11.14 1.53
C LYS A 115 9.47 12.13 0.69
N ASN A 116 8.87 11.62 -0.39
CA ASN A 116 8.31 12.49 -1.42
C ASN A 116 7.05 13.19 -0.92
N ARG A 117 6.85 14.42 -1.40
CA ARG A 117 5.80 15.31 -0.91
C ARG A 117 4.39 14.74 -1.11
N VAL A 118 4.13 14.21 -2.31
CA VAL A 118 2.76 13.80 -2.66
C VAL A 118 2.20 12.69 -1.77
N PRO A 119 2.90 11.58 -1.47
CA PRO A 119 2.40 10.58 -0.52
C PRO A 119 2.14 11.15 0.88
N VAL A 120 3.01 12.03 1.37
CA VAL A 120 2.86 12.67 2.69
C VAL A 120 1.63 13.60 2.70
N GLU A 121 1.45 14.44 1.68
CA GLU A 121 0.30 15.33 1.56
C GLU A 121 -1.03 14.59 1.41
N VAL A 122 -1.04 13.44 0.72
CA VAL A 122 -2.23 12.57 0.64
C VAL A 122 -2.59 12.03 2.04
N ALA A 123 -1.60 11.56 2.80
CA ALA A 123 -1.80 11.08 4.16
C ALA A 123 -2.32 12.21 5.09
N ASP A 124 -1.71 13.40 5.04
CA ASP A 124 -2.12 14.55 5.83
C ASP A 124 -3.55 14.98 5.52
N ALA A 125 -3.91 15.04 4.22
CA ALA A 125 -5.25 15.42 3.78
C ALA A 125 -6.31 14.39 4.25
N ALA A 126 -5.98 13.11 4.23
CA ALA A 126 -6.86 12.04 4.70
C ALA A 126 -7.08 12.14 6.23
N ARG A 127 -6.01 12.30 7.00
CA ARG A 127 -6.10 12.47 8.45
C ARG A 127 -6.90 13.72 8.83
N ALA A 128 -6.68 14.83 8.13
CA ALA A 128 -7.44 16.05 8.32
C ALA A 128 -8.95 15.87 8.04
N ALA A 129 -9.30 14.97 7.11
CA ALA A 129 -10.69 14.57 6.81
C ALA A 129 -11.25 13.54 7.80
N GLY A 130 -10.43 13.02 8.72
CA GLY A 130 -10.80 11.99 9.69
C GLY A 130 -10.82 10.56 9.13
N VAL A 131 -10.22 10.33 7.96
CA VAL A 131 -10.02 9.00 7.36
C VAL A 131 -8.84 8.32 8.04
N PHE A 132 -9.01 7.10 8.53
CA PHE A 132 -7.92 6.35 9.13
C PHE A 132 -6.87 5.97 8.09
N THR A 133 -5.60 6.26 8.37
CA THR A 133 -4.51 6.10 7.42
C THR A 133 -3.50 5.05 7.86
N VAL A 134 -3.14 4.18 6.94
CA VAL A 134 -2.04 3.20 7.09
C VAL A 134 -0.94 3.57 6.10
N GLY A 135 0.25 3.87 6.61
CA GLY A 135 1.42 4.13 5.78
C GLY A 135 2.34 2.93 5.72
N VAL A 136 2.78 2.57 4.53
CA VAL A 136 3.75 1.48 4.34
C VAL A 136 5.02 2.05 3.73
N SER A 137 6.12 2.00 4.48
CA SER A 137 7.44 2.50 4.07
C SER A 137 8.54 1.62 4.67
N SER A 138 9.79 1.88 4.35
CA SER A 138 10.91 1.19 4.98
C SER A 138 11.59 2.07 6.01
N SER A 139 11.81 1.53 7.22
CA SER A 139 12.54 2.19 8.31
C SER A 139 14.00 2.50 7.95
N ASP A 140 14.61 1.77 7.01
CA ASP A 140 15.95 2.05 6.50
C ASP A 140 16.09 3.45 5.85
N TYR A 141 14.97 4.07 5.48
CA TYR A 141 14.93 5.42 4.92
C TYR A 141 14.69 6.52 5.97
N TYR A 142 14.30 6.21 7.21
CA TYR A 142 14.02 7.23 8.23
C TYR A 142 15.25 8.10 8.53
N PRO A 143 16.46 7.54 8.74
CA PRO A 143 17.67 8.37 8.92
C PRO A 143 18.06 9.15 7.66
N LYS A 144 17.41 8.87 6.53
CA LYS A 144 17.64 9.53 5.24
C LYS A 144 16.54 10.52 4.88
N GLY A 145 15.67 10.87 5.84
CA GLY A 145 14.57 11.84 5.67
C GLY A 145 13.23 11.23 5.24
N GLY A 146 13.02 9.94 5.47
CA GLY A 146 11.70 9.31 5.35
C GLY A 146 10.82 9.73 6.51
N ILE A 147 9.69 10.37 6.24
CA ILE A 147 8.78 10.96 7.25
C ILE A 147 7.34 10.46 7.18
N LEU A 148 6.97 9.67 6.17
CA LEU A 148 5.58 9.19 6.00
C LEU A 148 5.04 8.52 7.27
N HIS A 149 5.88 7.80 8.01
CA HIS A 149 5.49 7.13 9.25
C HIS A 149 5.00 8.08 10.37
N GLU A 150 5.40 9.36 10.31
CA GLU A 150 4.94 10.40 11.25
C GLU A 150 3.60 11.03 10.81
N HIS A 151 3.21 10.82 9.56
CA HIS A 151 2.05 11.43 8.91
C HIS A 151 0.85 10.50 8.77
N VAL A 152 0.89 9.31 9.34
CA VAL A 152 -0.20 8.31 9.30
C VAL A 152 -0.62 7.88 10.70
N ASP A 153 -1.81 7.26 10.80
CA ASP A 153 -2.30 6.78 12.09
C ASP A 153 -1.64 5.47 12.49
N LEU A 154 -1.29 4.62 11.51
CA LEU A 154 -0.62 3.35 11.75
C LEU A 154 0.49 3.13 10.70
N PRO A 155 1.77 3.23 11.09
CA PRO A 155 2.87 2.91 10.20
C PRO A 155 3.22 1.43 10.22
N LEU A 156 3.37 0.82 9.02
CA LEU A 156 3.93 -0.50 8.80
C LEU A 156 5.31 -0.38 8.14
N ASP A 157 6.26 -1.15 8.65
CA ASP A 157 7.58 -1.28 8.03
C ASP A 157 7.58 -2.43 7.02
N CYS A 158 7.96 -2.16 5.79
CA CYS A 158 8.12 -3.21 4.79
C CYS A 158 9.47 -3.93 4.85
N HIS A 159 10.38 -3.53 5.74
CA HIS A 159 11.72 -4.11 5.97
C HIS A 159 12.57 -4.26 4.70
N VAL A 160 12.26 -3.51 3.65
CA VAL A 160 13.03 -3.50 2.41
C VAL A 160 14.30 -2.68 2.63
N PRO A 161 15.49 -3.21 2.32
CA PRO A 161 16.74 -2.51 2.58
C PRO A 161 16.87 -1.23 1.74
N TYR A 162 17.69 -0.31 2.22
CA TYR A 162 17.99 0.93 1.51
C TYR A 162 18.52 0.66 0.10
N GLY A 163 17.90 1.31 -0.90
CA GLY A 163 18.24 1.14 -2.32
C GLY A 163 17.39 0.09 -3.04
N ASP A 164 16.54 -0.67 -2.32
CA ASP A 164 15.58 -1.66 -2.85
C ASP A 164 16.21 -2.91 -3.52
N ALA A 165 17.30 -2.75 -4.28
CA ALA A 165 17.95 -3.83 -5.01
C ALA A 165 18.81 -4.73 -4.09
N VAL A 166 18.61 -6.07 -4.17
CA VAL A 166 19.17 -7.04 -3.21
C VAL A 166 20.09 -8.10 -3.80
N MET A 167 20.20 -8.15 -5.12
CA MET A 167 21.07 -9.11 -5.80
C MET A 167 22.29 -8.40 -6.36
N GLU A 168 23.48 -8.90 -6.05
CA GLU A 168 24.74 -8.46 -6.67
C GLU A 168 25.00 -9.29 -7.91
N ILE A 169 25.08 -8.65 -9.08
CA ILE A 169 25.32 -9.27 -10.38
C ILE A 169 26.46 -8.48 -11.05
N GLY A 170 27.67 -9.02 -10.98
CA GLY A 170 28.87 -8.26 -11.33
C GLY A 170 29.03 -7.04 -10.45
N GLU A 171 29.17 -5.87 -11.03
CA GLU A 171 29.27 -4.59 -10.32
C GLU A 171 27.91 -3.93 -10.05
N ALA A 172 26.81 -4.53 -10.54
CA ALA A 172 25.47 -3.98 -10.43
C ALA A 172 24.68 -4.60 -9.29
N LYS A 173 23.77 -3.80 -8.69
CA LYS A 173 22.69 -4.32 -7.82
C LYS A 173 21.37 -4.33 -8.58
N MET A 174 20.66 -5.44 -8.53
CA MET A 174 19.40 -5.68 -9.22
C MET A 174 18.37 -6.34 -8.27
N GLY A 175 17.12 -6.48 -8.73
CA GLY A 175 16.08 -7.21 -7.99
C GLY A 175 15.47 -6.39 -6.85
N GLY A 176 14.62 -5.43 -7.19
CA GLY A 176 13.83 -4.67 -6.21
C GLY A 176 12.85 -5.56 -5.46
N LEU A 177 12.65 -5.33 -4.17
CA LEU A 177 11.75 -6.07 -3.29
C LEU A 177 10.49 -5.28 -2.91
N SER A 178 10.49 -3.95 -3.04
CA SER A 178 9.43 -3.08 -2.50
C SER A 178 8.04 -3.42 -3.03
N THR A 179 7.91 -3.66 -4.32
CA THR A 179 6.60 -4.02 -4.92
C THR A 179 6.08 -5.34 -4.35
N MET A 180 6.95 -6.34 -4.19
CA MET A 180 6.57 -7.64 -3.62
C MET A 180 6.14 -7.50 -2.16
N ALA A 181 6.90 -6.74 -1.35
CA ALA A 181 6.58 -6.46 0.05
C ALA A 181 5.24 -5.73 0.19
N PHE A 182 4.99 -4.72 -0.63
CA PHE A 182 3.76 -3.94 -0.60
C PHE A 182 2.53 -4.77 -0.98
N CYS A 183 2.61 -5.56 -2.06
CA CYS A 183 1.54 -6.46 -2.44
C CYS A 183 1.30 -7.54 -1.37
N PHE A 184 2.36 -8.07 -0.78
CA PHE A 184 2.26 -9.07 0.30
C PHE A 184 1.55 -8.49 1.52
N ILE A 185 1.97 -7.33 2.03
CA ILE A 185 1.37 -6.66 3.19
C ILE A 185 -0.11 -6.37 2.92
N LEU A 186 -0.43 -5.73 1.78
CA LEU A 186 -1.80 -5.35 1.46
C LEU A 186 -2.70 -6.58 1.34
N ASN A 187 -2.33 -7.57 0.54
CA ASN A 187 -3.14 -8.78 0.37
C ASN A 187 -3.31 -9.54 1.70
N SER A 188 -2.27 -9.66 2.52
CA SER A 188 -2.34 -10.33 3.83
C SER A 188 -3.37 -9.67 4.75
N VAL A 189 -3.34 -8.34 4.87
CA VAL A 189 -4.30 -7.64 5.75
C VAL A 189 -5.72 -7.61 5.17
N LEU A 190 -5.89 -7.56 3.84
CA LEU A 190 -7.18 -7.66 3.19
C LEU A 190 -7.81 -9.03 3.39
N MET A 191 -7.05 -10.12 3.21
CA MET A 191 -7.53 -11.49 3.41
C MET A 191 -7.89 -11.75 4.87
N GLU A 192 -7.05 -11.35 5.81
CA GLU A 192 -7.33 -11.52 7.24
C GLU A 192 -8.53 -10.67 7.69
N GLY A 193 -8.65 -9.43 7.21
CA GLY A 193 -9.80 -8.57 7.48
C GLY A 193 -11.10 -9.15 6.92
N ALA A 194 -11.08 -9.68 5.70
CA ALA A 194 -12.21 -10.36 5.10
C ALA A 194 -12.61 -11.61 5.90
N ARG A 195 -11.64 -12.42 6.35
CA ARG A 195 -11.88 -13.59 7.20
C ARG A 195 -12.58 -13.19 8.52
N ARG A 196 -12.12 -12.11 9.16
CA ARG A 196 -12.73 -11.58 10.40
C ARG A 196 -14.14 -11.04 10.16
N ALA A 197 -14.35 -10.31 9.05
CA ALA A 197 -15.68 -9.81 8.69
C ALA A 197 -16.68 -10.94 8.44
N ALA A 198 -16.27 -11.98 7.70
CA ALA A 198 -17.08 -13.17 7.46
C ALA A 198 -17.42 -13.93 8.75
N ALA A 199 -16.43 -14.10 9.66
CA ALA A 199 -16.64 -14.72 10.96
C ALA A 199 -17.65 -13.94 11.84
N ALA A 200 -17.76 -12.62 11.62
CA ALA A 200 -18.77 -11.76 12.25
C ALA A 200 -20.11 -11.72 11.48
N GLY A 201 -20.30 -12.57 10.48
CA GLY A 201 -21.56 -12.69 9.71
C GLY A 201 -21.73 -11.67 8.57
N ALA A 202 -20.69 -10.92 8.21
CA ALA A 202 -20.80 -9.99 7.08
C ALA A 202 -20.73 -10.72 5.74
N ALA A 203 -21.54 -10.28 4.77
CA ALA A 203 -21.39 -10.69 3.38
C ALA A 203 -20.13 -10.04 2.81
N LEU A 204 -19.30 -10.83 2.13
CA LEU A 204 -18.08 -10.32 1.53
C LEU A 204 -18.35 -9.76 0.13
N PRO A 205 -18.01 -8.50 -0.17
CA PRO A 205 -18.12 -7.92 -1.49
C PRO A 205 -16.93 -8.39 -2.35
N VAL A 206 -17.01 -9.60 -2.93
CA VAL A 206 -15.93 -10.20 -3.70
C VAL A 206 -16.28 -10.31 -5.17
N TYR A 207 -15.37 -9.90 -6.06
CA TYR A 207 -15.52 -10.12 -7.49
C TYR A 207 -15.34 -11.59 -7.86
N LYS A 208 -16.32 -12.15 -8.57
CA LYS A 208 -16.18 -13.47 -9.18
C LYS A 208 -15.37 -13.35 -10.49
N SER A 209 -14.63 -14.40 -10.82
CA SER A 209 -13.96 -14.48 -12.11
C SER A 209 -15.01 -14.63 -13.23
N GLY A 210 -14.93 -13.79 -14.27
CA GLY A 210 -15.76 -13.94 -15.47
C GLY A 210 -15.47 -15.22 -16.30
N ASN A 211 -14.41 -15.94 -15.93
CA ASN A 211 -13.99 -17.19 -16.59
C ASN A 211 -14.38 -18.46 -15.80
N VAL A 212 -15.11 -18.30 -14.70
CA VAL A 212 -15.57 -19.42 -13.86
C VAL A 212 -17.08 -19.35 -13.77
N GLU A 213 -17.75 -20.41 -14.19
CA GLU A 213 -19.20 -20.57 -13.99
C GLU A 213 -19.51 -20.65 -12.47
N GLY A 214 -20.40 -19.80 -11.99
CA GLY A 214 -20.73 -19.75 -10.56
C GLY A 214 -22.06 -19.10 -10.28
#